data_14d6304678dac88857a7de8b91d0b312
#
_entry.id   14d6304678dac88857a7de8b91d0b312
#
_cell.length_a   1.000
_cell.length_b   1.000
_cell.length_c   1.000
_cell.angle_alpha   90.00
_cell.angle_beta   90.00
_cell.angle_gamma   90.00
#
_symmetry.space_group_name_H-M   'P 1'
#
loop_
_entity.id
_entity.type
_entity.pdbx_description
1 polymer ?
#
loop_
_entity_poly.entity_id
_entity_poly.type
_entity_poly.pdbx_seq_one_letter_code
_entity_poly.pdbx_strand_id
1 'polypeptide(L)'
;MKQITPSPFIFAIIAFIVGLNLRPILASTGPLFSVLQREAGLSATQFSLLTTLPVVMMGLAALCGPWLLARPGAVRGIMAALFILLLACLLRGVSTSMSGLMGTALVGGASIGMIQALMPALIKKAYAQSASTVMSLFSTGIMAGAAMAAASAEPLFSWLELKPTLAMPGVVALVALLLWMTVARHLQGEKAVYEKVALSPSRSTLLLLFFGIGTGAYTLVLAWLPPLYVQAGWSARSSGYMLAWLTLTEVVAGFAVSALIHKFPDRRVPLIAVLLLLLAGLMSLIFAPGSMPVISTLLLGVGIGALFPLSLIVTFDHARTPAEAGTLMSRVQGGGYMIAALMPLLAGIVRDSTVSLTSAWLVMSAGVVVMIFIATNFKPVVAKPQVSLDAEC
;
A
#
# COMPACT_ATOMS: atom_id res chain seq x y z
N MET A 1 19.31 27.16 -21.53
CA MET A 1 18.32 26.27 -22.16
C MET A 1 17.16 26.07 -21.20
N LYS A 2 15.94 26.55 -21.53
CA LYS A 2 14.73 26.23 -20.75
C LYS A 2 14.52 24.70 -20.81
N GLN A 3 14.64 24.03 -19.69
CA GLN A 3 14.34 22.59 -19.61
C GLN A 3 12.85 22.42 -19.81
N ILE A 4 12.47 21.69 -20.86
CA ILE A 4 11.09 21.35 -21.16
C ILE A 4 10.73 20.21 -20.21
N THR A 5 10.06 20.53 -19.08
CA THR A 5 9.47 19.49 -18.21
C THR A 5 8.45 18.71 -19.05
N PRO A 6 8.41 17.38 -18.93
CA PRO A 6 7.40 16.57 -19.62
C PRO A 6 5.99 17.09 -19.32
N SER A 7 5.06 16.94 -20.28
CA SER A 7 3.69 17.38 -20.02
C SER A 7 3.13 16.64 -18.80
N PRO A 8 2.28 17.26 -17.98
CA PRO A 8 1.67 16.61 -16.80
C PRO A 8 0.96 15.29 -17.15
N PHE A 9 0.39 15.20 -18.35
CA PHE A 9 -0.29 14.00 -18.83
C PHE A 9 0.69 12.84 -19.08
N ILE A 10 1.80 13.09 -19.79
CA ILE A 10 2.83 12.07 -20.04
C ILE A 10 3.42 11.58 -18.70
N PHE A 11 3.74 12.52 -17.81
CA PHE A 11 4.28 12.16 -16.50
C PHE A 11 3.28 11.37 -15.67
N ALA A 12 1.99 11.69 -15.73
CA ALA A 12 0.94 10.95 -15.03
C ALA A 12 0.81 9.50 -15.51
N ILE A 13 0.94 9.25 -16.83
CA ILE A 13 0.99 7.88 -17.37
C ILE A 13 2.21 7.13 -16.85
N ILE A 14 3.37 7.77 -16.83
CA ILE A 14 4.60 7.14 -16.32
C ILE A 14 4.49 6.89 -14.81
N ALA A 15 3.93 7.83 -14.04
CA ALA A 15 3.65 7.64 -12.62
C ALA A 15 2.70 6.45 -12.37
N PHE A 16 1.66 6.30 -13.19
CA PHE A 16 0.76 5.14 -13.17
C PHE A 16 1.52 3.83 -13.42
N ILE A 17 2.38 3.78 -14.45
CA ILE A 17 3.18 2.59 -14.77
C ILE A 17 4.20 2.29 -13.67
N VAL A 18 4.82 3.30 -13.07
CA VAL A 18 5.66 3.13 -11.88
C VAL A 18 4.84 2.56 -10.73
N GLY A 19 3.62 3.09 -10.50
CA GLY A 19 2.68 2.58 -9.50
C GLY A 19 2.36 1.10 -9.68
N LEU A 20 2.12 0.65 -10.92
CA LEU A 20 1.83 -0.76 -11.25
C LEU A 20 2.86 -1.74 -10.67
N ASN A 21 4.08 -1.30 -10.41
CA ASN A 21 5.16 -2.16 -9.91
C ASN A 21 5.14 -2.38 -8.40
N LEU A 22 4.38 -1.58 -7.65
CA LEU A 22 4.55 -1.52 -6.20
C LEU A 22 3.80 -2.62 -5.42
N ARG A 23 2.96 -3.41 -6.10
CA ARG A 23 2.19 -4.49 -5.44
C ARG A 23 2.37 -5.90 -6.03
N PRO A 24 2.77 -6.10 -7.29
CA PRO A 24 2.81 -7.44 -7.87
C PRO A 24 3.63 -8.45 -7.09
N ILE A 25 4.78 -8.05 -6.55
CA ILE A 25 5.65 -8.92 -5.75
C ILE A 25 5.01 -9.43 -4.45
N LEU A 26 3.96 -8.73 -3.96
CA LEU A 26 3.16 -9.12 -2.80
C LEU A 26 1.88 -9.84 -3.24
N ALA A 27 1.12 -9.25 -4.18
CA ALA A 27 -0.22 -9.70 -4.53
C ALA A 27 -0.24 -11.03 -5.31
N SER A 28 0.83 -11.37 -6.03
CA SER A 28 0.94 -12.66 -6.74
C SER A 28 1.12 -13.86 -5.80
N THR A 29 1.57 -13.66 -4.57
CA THR A 29 1.87 -14.76 -3.65
C THR A 29 0.62 -15.43 -3.09
N GLY A 30 -0.44 -14.66 -2.79
CA GLY A 30 -1.67 -15.19 -2.22
C GLY A 30 -2.31 -16.31 -3.05
N PRO A 31 -2.61 -16.10 -4.35
CA PRO A 31 -3.13 -17.15 -5.22
C PRO A 31 -2.20 -18.36 -5.38
N LEU A 32 -0.89 -18.16 -5.23
CA LEU A 32 0.13 -19.22 -5.34
C LEU A 32 0.47 -19.91 -4.01
N PHE A 33 -0.28 -19.67 -2.93
CA PHE A 33 -0.01 -20.21 -1.60
C PHE A 33 0.22 -21.72 -1.62
N SER A 34 -0.72 -22.50 -2.17
CA SER A 34 -0.63 -23.96 -2.21
C SER A 34 0.54 -24.45 -3.07
N VAL A 35 0.89 -23.71 -4.13
CA VAL A 35 2.03 -24.04 -5.00
C VAL A 35 3.33 -23.78 -4.25
N LEU A 36 3.46 -22.65 -3.56
CA LEU A 36 4.64 -22.29 -2.77
C LEU A 36 4.85 -23.27 -1.60
N GLN A 37 3.77 -23.74 -0.97
CA GLN A 37 3.87 -24.80 0.05
C GLN A 37 4.39 -26.11 -0.53
N ARG A 38 3.86 -26.54 -1.70
CA ARG A 38 4.23 -27.83 -2.31
C ARG A 38 5.61 -27.80 -2.95
N GLU A 39 5.96 -26.75 -3.70
CA GLU A 39 7.18 -26.72 -4.52
C GLU A 39 8.37 -26.05 -3.81
N ALA A 40 8.12 -25.07 -2.95
CA ALA A 40 9.16 -24.40 -2.17
C ALA A 40 9.22 -24.86 -0.71
N GLY A 41 8.34 -25.78 -0.28
CA GLY A 41 8.32 -26.34 1.07
C GLY A 41 8.02 -25.33 2.19
N LEU A 42 7.33 -24.21 1.88
CA LEU A 42 7.10 -23.14 2.84
C LEU A 42 5.99 -23.51 3.84
N SER A 43 6.24 -23.30 5.13
CA SER A 43 5.17 -23.27 6.12
C SER A 43 4.27 -22.04 5.95
N ALA A 44 3.11 -22.00 6.58
CA ALA A 44 2.23 -20.83 6.51
C ALA A 44 2.90 -19.58 7.15
N THR A 45 3.65 -19.75 8.22
CA THR A 45 4.47 -18.68 8.81
C THR A 45 5.52 -18.16 7.83
N GLN A 46 6.25 -19.07 7.17
CA GLN A 46 7.25 -18.70 6.17
C GLN A 46 6.64 -18.00 4.96
N PHE A 47 5.48 -18.48 4.48
CA PHE A 47 4.72 -17.80 3.43
C PHE A 47 4.34 -16.36 3.83
N SER A 48 3.89 -16.16 5.07
CA SER A 48 3.55 -14.82 5.58
C SER A 48 4.70 -13.84 5.49
N LEU A 49 5.95 -14.31 5.65
CA LEU A 49 7.13 -13.46 5.54
C LEU A 49 7.29 -12.85 4.15
N LEU A 50 6.74 -13.47 3.10
CA LEU A 50 6.75 -12.90 1.75
C LEU A 50 5.92 -11.59 1.64
N THR A 51 4.97 -11.37 2.54
CA THR A 51 4.20 -10.12 2.65
C THR A 51 4.73 -9.25 3.79
N THR A 52 5.07 -9.85 4.94
CA THR A 52 5.56 -9.15 6.13
C THR A 52 6.86 -8.40 5.86
N LEU A 53 7.87 -9.08 5.31
CA LEU A 53 9.20 -8.47 5.08
C LEU A 53 9.17 -7.25 4.15
N PRO A 54 8.48 -7.29 2.99
CA PRO A 54 8.36 -6.10 2.16
C PRO A 54 7.69 -4.93 2.90
N VAL A 55 6.63 -5.19 3.68
CA VAL A 55 5.91 -4.13 4.41
C VAL A 55 6.77 -3.52 5.51
N VAL A 56 7.57 -4.32 6.23
CA VAL A 56 8.58 -3.82 7.18
C VAL A 56 9.58 -2.91 6.46
N MET A 57 10.10 -3.34 5.32
CA MET A 57 11.06 -2.53 4.55
C MET A 57 10.44 -1.25 3.99
N MET A 58 9.15 -1.27 3.61
CA MET A 58 8.40 -0.06 3.26
C MET A 58 8.32 0.91 4.44
N GLY A 59 8.08 0.41 5.65
CA GLY A 59 8.08 1.21 6.87
C GLY A 59 9.43 1.86 7.16
N LEU A 60 10.51 1.10 7.08
CA LEU A 60 11.88 1.61 7.23
C LEU A 60 12.20 2.68 6.17
N ALA A 61 11.85 2.44 4.92
CA ALA A 61 12.06 3.40 3.84
C ALA A 61 11.25 4.69 4.05
N ALA A 62 10.02 4.61 4.56
CA ALA A 62 9.21 5.79 4.88
C ALA A 62 9.87 6.63 5.99
N LEU A 63 10.44 5.99 7.02
CA LEU A 63 11.20 6.68 8.06
C LEU A 63 12.49 7.31 7.52
N CYS A 64 13.13 6.69 6.54
CA CYS A 64 14.32 7.19 5.85
C CYS A 64 14.00 8.20 4.73
N GLY A 65 12.72 8.44 4.41
CA GLY A 65 12.27 9.28 3.30
C GLY A 65 12.98 10.65 3.22
N PRO A 66 13.05 11.42 4.31
CA PRO A 66 13.75 12.71 4.32
C PRO A 66 15.24 12.61 3.96
N TRP A 67 15.93 11.58 4.44
CA TRP A 67 17.33 11.34 4.11
C TRP A 67 17.52 10.92 2.64
N LEU A 68 16.58 10.10 2.11
CA LEU A 68 16.58 9.70 0.70
C LEU A 68 16.38 10.91 -0.23
N LEU A 69 15.51 11.85 0.15
CA LEU A 69 15.30 13.09 -0.60
C LEU A 69 16.54 14.00 -0.59
N ALA A 70 17.25 14.06 0.54
CA ALA A 70 18.39 14.95 0.72
C ALA A 70 19.66 14.49 -0.01
N ARG A 71 19.89 13.18 -0.12
CA ARG A 71 21.15 12.62 -0.69
C ARG A 71 21.06 12.30 -2.18
N PRO A 72 20.39 11.21 -2.64
CA PRO A 72 20.31 10.91 -4.08
C PRO A 72 19.35 11.85 -4.81
N GLY A 73 18.39 12.45 -4.11
CA GLY A 73 17.26 13.17 -4.70
C GLY A 73 16.19 12.22 -5.26
N ALA A 74 14.98 12.76 -5.48
CA ALA A 74 13.83 11.93 -5.86
C ALA A 74 14.03 11.20 -7.20
N VAL A 75 14.51 11.89 -8.23
CA VAL A 75 14.61 11.32 -9.58
C VAL A 75 15.59 10.15 -9.67
N ARG A 76 16.80 10.33 -9.12
CA ARG A 76 17.82 9.27 -9.10
C ARG A 76 17.45 8.15 -8.13
N GLY A 77 16.84 8.51 -7.00
CA GLY A 77 16.38 7.54 -6.01
C GLY A 77 15.31 6.60 -6.57
N ILE A 78 14.32 7.13 -7.32
CA ILE A 78 13.29 6.32 -7.99
C ILE A 78 13.91 5.44 -9.08
N MET A 79 14.84 5.97 -9.88
CA MET A 79 15.54 5.18 -10.89
C MET A 79 16.31 4.00 -10.29
N ALA A 80 17.08 4.24 -9.24
CA ALA A 80 17.80 3.19 -8.52
C ALA A 80 16.84 2.17 -7.90
N ALA A 81 15.74 2.63 -7.31
CA ALA A 81 14.73 1.75 -6.71
C ALA A 81 14.04 0.87 -7.77
N LEU A 82 13.67 1.40 -8.94
CA LEU A 82 13.11 0.60 -10.05
C LEU A 82 14.11 -0.44 -10.55
N PHE A 83 15.39 -0.09 -10.67
CA PHE A 83 16.44 -1.03 -11.07
C PHE A 83 16.63 -2.15 -10.03
N ILE A 84 16.68 -1.81 -8.75
CA ILE A 84 16.80 -2.80 -7.66
C ILE A 84 15.54 -3.69 -7.60
N LEU A 85 14.34 -3.13 -7.82
CA LEU A 85 13.09 -3.89 -7.87
C LEU A 85 13.09 -4.88 -9.05
N LEU A 86 13.55 -4.45 -10.23
CA LEU A 86 13.75 -5.33 -11.39
C LEU A 86 14.66 -6.51 -11.05
N LEU A 87 15.83 -6.24 -10.45
CA LEU A 87 16.75 -7.29 -10.04
C LEU A 87 16.12 -8.24 -9.01
N ALA A 88 15.39 -7.72 -8.02
CA ALA A 88 14.69 -8.54 -7.03
C ALA A 88 13.66 -9.48 -7.69
N CYS A 89 12.90 -9.00 -8.68
CA CYS A 89 11.94 -9.82 -9.41
C CYS A 89 12.65 -10.90 -10.25
N LEU A 90 13.72 -10.56 -10.96
CA LEU A 90 14.48 -11.53 -11.77
C LEU A 90 15.15 -12.61 -10.89
N LEU A 91 15.76 -12.21 -9.77
CA LEU A 91 16.37 -13.14 -8.82
C LEU A 91 15.34 -14.09 -8.20
N ARG A 92 14.10 -13.65 -8.01
CA ARG A 92 12.99 -14.51 -7.53
C ARG A 92 12.67 -15.62 -8.53
N GLY A 93 12.86 -15.41 -9.83
CA GLY A 93 12.73 -16.42 -10.88
C GLY A 93 13.90 -17.41 -10.94
N VAL A 94 15.05 -17.07 -10.37
CA VAL A 94 16.22 -17.97 -10.37
C VAL A 94 16.20 -18.93 -9.17
N SER A 95 15.80 -18.45 -8.01
CA SER A 95 15.81 -19.23 -6.77
C SER A 95 14.48 -19.20 -6.04
N THR A 96 13.86 -20.36 -5.87
CA THR A 96 12.68 -20.58 -5.04
C THR A 96 13.02 -21.10 -3.64
N SER A 97 14.32 -21.10 -3.26
CA SER A 97 14.72 -21.43 -1.90
C SER A 97 14.15 -20.41 -0.91
N MET A 98 13.91 -20.83 0.33
CA MET A 98 13.41 -19.94 1.39
C MET A 98 14.26 -18.67 1.51
N SER A 99 15.58 -18.79 1.58
CA SER A 99 16.49 -17.64 1.69
C SER A 99 16.43 -16.73 0.46
N GLY A 100 16.30 -17.27 -0.75
CA GLY A 100 16.14 -16.51 -1.99
C GLY A 100 14.83 -15.73 -2.02
N LEU A 101 13.72 -16.37 -1.64
CA LEU A 101 12.40 -15.73 -1.57
C LEU A 101 12.36 -14.62 -0.51
N MET A 102 12.93 -14.86 0.69
CA MET A 102 12.99 -13.86 1.77
C MET A 102 13.92 -12.70 1.40
N GLY A 103 15.11 -12.99 0.84
CA GLY A 103 16.06 -11.96 0.40
C GLY A 103 15.46 -11.05 -0.67
N THR A 104 14.80 -11.62 -1.67
CA THR A 104 14.10 -10.85 -2.72
C THR A 104 12.89 -10.08 -2.18
N ALA A 105 12.21 -10.59 -1.14
CA ALA A 105 11.13 -9.89 -0.47
C ALA A 105 11.64 -8.64 0.26
N LEU A 106 12.76 -8.75 0.98
CA LEU A 106 13.40 -7.60 1.65
C LEU A 106 13.85 -6.53 0.65
N VAL A 107 14.59 -6.93 -0.38
CA VAL A 107 15.12 -6.01 -1.40
C VAL A 107 13.98 -5.36 -2.19
N GLY A 108 12.98 -6.14 -2.60
CA GLY A 108 11.79 -5.64 -3.29
C GLY A 108 10.99 -4.66 -2.42
N GLY A 109 10.79 -4.99 -1.15
CA GLY A 109 10.11 -4.12 -0.18
C GLY A 109 10.83 -2.79 0.05
N ALA A 110 12.16 -2.81 0.18
CA ALA A 110 12.97 -1.60 0.29
C ALA A 110 12.81 -0.70 -0.94
N SER A 111 12.86 -1.29 -2.13
CA SER A 111 12.68 -0.57 -3.40
C SER A 111 11.30 0.05 -3.52
N ILE A 112 10.24 -0.70 -3.18
CA ILE A 112 8.87 -0.21 -3.14
C ILE A 112 8.74 0.97 -2.17
N GLY A 113 9.27 0.82 -0.95
CA GLY A 113 9.22 1.86 0.07
C GLY A 113 9.95 3.13 -0.36
N MET A 114 11.11 3.00 -1.02
CA MET A 114 11.84 4.15 -1.59
C MET A 114 11.00 4.89 -2.63
N ILE A 115 10.35 4.19 -3.57
CA ILE A 115 9.50 4.81 -4.58
C ILE A 115 8.32 5.53 -3.91
N GLN A 116 7.65 4.90 -2.95
CA GLN A 116 6.51 5.47 -2.23
C GLN A 116 6.90 6.70 -1.39
N ALA A 117 8.11 6.74 -0.85
CA ALA A 117 8.59 7.90 -0.10
C ALA A 117 8.99 9.08 -1.01
N LEU A 118 9.54 8.79 -2.20
CA LEU A 118 10.12 9.80 -3.10
C LEU A 118 9.12 10.36 -4.10
N MET A 119 8.20 9.53 -4.63
CA MET A 119 7.28 9.92 -5.69
C MET A 119 6.34 11.07 -5.30
N PRO A 120 5.68 11.07 -4.11
CA PRO A 120 4.79 12.17 -3.71
C PRO A 120 5.52 13.52 -3.63
N ALA A 121 6.74 13.52 -3.10
CA ALA A 121 7.55 14.73 -3.00
C ALA A 121 7.92 15.29 -4.39
N LEU A 122 8.29 14.41 -5.32
CA LEU A 122 8.60 14.79 -6.70
C LEU A 122 7.37 15.34 -7.42
N ILE A 123 6.22 14.67 -7.31
CA ILE A 123 4.96 15.10 -7.93
C ILE A 123 4.57 16.49 -7.42
N LYS A 124 4.58 16.70 -6.10
CA LYS A 124 4.23 17.99 -5.50
C LYS A 124 5.16 19.11 -5.96
N LYS A 125 6.46 18.82 -6.13
CA LYS A 125 7.45 19.80 -6.56
C LYS A 125 7.36 20.13 -8.05
N ALA A 126 7.32 19.10 -8.89
CA ALA A 126 7.41 19.28 -10.35
C ALA A 126 6.06 19.64 -10.99
N TYR A 127 4.95 19.25 -10.38
CA TYR A 127 3.60 19.35 -10.95
C TYR A 127 2.57 19.89 -9.95
N ALA A 128 2.91 20.95 -9.22
CA ALA A 128 2.08 21.50 -8.13
C ALA A 128 0.60 21.71 -8.52
N GLN A 129 0.33 22.25 -9.72
CA GLN A 129 -1.04 22.49 -10.21
C GLN A 129 -1.81 21.22 -10.57
N SER A 130 -1.12 20.15 -10.95
CA SER A 130 -1.69 18.87 -11.36
C SER A 130 -1.40 17.75 -10.35
N ALA A 131 -0.85 18.09 -9.17
CA ALA A 131 -0.34 17.13 -8.21
C ALA A 131 -1.40 16.12 -7.77
N SER A 132 -2.64 16.55 -7.54
CA SER A 132 -3.75 15.67 -7.15
C SER A 132 -4.06 14.63 -8.22
N THR A 133 -4.12 15.03 -9.49
CA THR A 133 -4.39 14.13 -10.63
C THR A 133 -3.27 13.11 -10.81
N VAL A 134 -2.01 13.57 -10.77
CA VAL A 134 -0.84 12.69 -10.93
C VAL A 134 -0.74 11.71 -9.76
N MET A 135 -0.99 12.17 -8.52
CA MET A 135 -1.02 11.32 -7.33
C MET A 135 -2.14 10.28 -7.39
N SER A 136 -3.33 10.68 -7.86
CA SER A 136 -4.46 9.77 -8.05
C SER A 136 -4.11 8.67 -9.04
N LEU A 137 -3.52 9.02 -10.21
CA LEU A 137 -3.09 8.03 -11.20
C LEU A 137 -1.97 7.13 -10.69
N PHE A 138 -0.99 7.66 -9.96
CA PHE A 138 0.04 6.87 -9.30
C PHE A 138 -0.57 5.85 -8.31
N SER A 139 -1.51 6.29 -7.45
CA SER A 139 -2.20 5.41 -6.49
C SER A 139 -3.08 4.39 -7.19
N THR A 140 -3.78 4.77 -8.26
CA THR A 140 -4.55 3.83 -9.11
C THR A 140 -3.64 2.77 -9.72
N GLY A 141 -2.44 3.18 -10.18
CA GLY A 141 -1.42 2.24 -10.69
C GLY A 141 -1.04 1.20 -9.64
N ILE A 142 -0.84 1.60 -8.37
CA ILE A 142 -0.52 0.68 -7.27
C ILE A 142 -1.60 -0.40 -7.13
N MET A 143 -2.87 0.00 -7.11
CA MET A 143 -3.99 -0.93 -6.96
C MET A 143 -4.20 -1.78 -8.22
N ALA A 144 -4.10 -1.19 -9.41
CA ALA A 144 -4.18 -1.91 -10.67
C ALA A 144 -3.08 -2.98 -10.79
N GLY A 145 -1.86 -2.68 -10.32
CA GLY A 145 -0.77 -3.65 -10.25
C GLY A 145 -1.06 -4.84 -9.33
N ALA A 146 -1.70 -4.59 -8.18
CA ALA A 146 -2.14 -5.66 -7.29
C ALA A 146 -3.22 -6.54 -7.94
N ALA A 147 -4.25 -5.92 -8.54
CA ALA A 147 -5.32 -6.64 -9.22
C ALA A 147 -4.80 -7.49 -10.38
N MET A 148 -3.94 -6.90 -11.22
CA MET A 148 -3.30 -7.59 -12.35
C MET A 148 -2.49 -8.80 -11.87
N ALA A 149 -1.67 -8.63 -10.85
CA ALA A 149 -0.83 -9.71 -10.33
C ALA A 149 -1.66 -10.83 -9.69
N ALA A 150 -2.70 -10.49 -8.92
CA ALA A 150 -3.59 -11.46 -8.31
C ALA A 150 -4.37 -12.27 -9.35
N ALA A 151 -4.88 -11.62 -10.40
CA ALA A 151 -5.64 -12.28 -11.47
C ALA A 151 -4.76 -13.15 -12.38
N SER A 152 -3.51 -12.72 -12.61
CA SER A 152 -2.61 -13.40 -13.57
C SER A 152 -1.72 -14.48 -12.95
N ALA A 153 -1.57 -14.51 -11.62
CA ALA A 153 -0.59 -15.39 -10.97
C ALA A 153 -0.80 -16.88 -11.29
N GLU A 154 -2.01 -17.39 -11.12
CA GLU A 154 -2.32 -18.80 -11.39
C GLU A 154 -2.34 -19.11 -12.90
N PRO A 155 -2.97 -18.33 -13.78
CA PRO A 155 -2.85 -18.54 -15.22
C PRO A 155 -1.41 -18.56 -15.73
N LEU A 156 -0.56 -17.66 -15.25
CA LEU A 156 0.87 -17.67 -15.61
C LEU A 156 1.57 -18.91 -15.08
N PHE A 157 1.28 -19.33 -13.86
CA PHE A 157 1.85 -20.56 -13.30
C PHE A 157 1.48 -21.80 -14.13
N SER A 158 0.23 -21.89 -14.61
CA SER A 158 -0.20 -23.01 -15.44
C SER A 158 0.49 -23.09 -16.81
N TRP A 159 1.05 -21.97 -17.30
CA TRP A 159 1.76 -21.91 -18.58
C TRP A 159 3.30 -21.93 -18.46
N LEU A 160 3.84 -21.31 -17.40
CA LEU A 160 5.26 -20.96 -17.29
C LEU A 160 5.98 -21.67 -16.13
N GLU A 161 5.26 -22.43 -15.30
CA GLU A 161 5.76 -22.96 -14.03
C GLU A 161 6.05 -21.85 -12.99
N LEU A 162 6.54 -22.24 -11.76
CA LEU A 162 6.67 -21.33 -10.63
C LEU A 162 7.74 -20.24 -10.84
N LYS A 163 8.95 -20.64 -11.25
CA LYS A 163 10.09 -19.70 -11.35
C LYS A 163 9.84 -18.55 -12.32
N PRO A 164 9.49 -18.79 -13.59
CA PRO A 164 9.18 -17.70 -14.52
C PRO A 164 7.98 -16.86 -14.06
N THR A 165 6.95 -17.48 -13.45
CA THR A 165 5.78 -16.76 -12.92
C THR A 165 6.18 -15.76 -11.85
N LEU A 166 7.07 -16.14 -10.94
CA LEU A 166 7.58 -15.24 -9.90
C LEU A 166 8.47 -14.12 -10.45
N ALA A 167 9.09 -14.31 -11.61
CA ALA A 167 9.90 -13.29 -12.30
C ALA A 167 9.08 -12.30 -13.13
N MET A 168 7.84 -12.66 -13.53
CA MET A 168 7.00 -11.85 -14.44
C MET A 168 6.79 -10.40 -14.00
N PRO A 169 6.68 -10.06 -12.70
CA PRO A 169 6.66 -8.65 -12.28
C PRO A 169 7.87 -7.85 -12.74
N GLY A 170 9.01 -8.51 -13.02
CA GLY A 170 10.20 -7.88 -13.56
C GLY A 170 10.00 -7.27 -14.96
N VAL A 171 9.09 -7.82 -15.78
CA VAL A 171 8.76 -7.24 -17.09
C VAL A 171 8.14 -5.85 -16.92
N VAL A 172 7.21 -5.71 -15.98
CA VAL A 172 6.59 -4.41 -15.68
C VAL A 172 7.61 -3.44 -15.09
N ALA A 173 8.53 -3.93 -14.24
CA ALA A 173 9.61 -3.14 -13.67
C ALA A 173 10.59 -2.65 -14.74
N LEU A 174 10.92 -3.49 -15.73
CA LEU A 174 11.77 -3.10 -16.87
C LEU A 174 11.11 -2.00 -17.70
N VAL A 175 9.83 -2.15 -18.04
CA VAL A 175 9.08 -1.13 -18.80
C VAL A 175 9.04 0.18 -18.02
N ALA A 176 8.74 0.14 -16.72
CA ALA A 176 8.73 1.34 -15.88
C ALA A 176 10.10 2.00 -15.81
N LEU A 177 11.18 1.23 -15.67
CA LEU A 177 12.55 1.75 -15.64
C LEU A 177 12.92 2.45 -16.96
N LEU A 178 12.63 1.82 -18.10
CA LEU A 178 12.91 2.39 -19.42
C LEU A 178 12.14 3.70 -19.63
N LEU A 179 10.84 3.72 -19.30
CA LEU A 179 10.03 4.93 -19.38
C LEU A 179 10.51 6.00 -18.38
N TRP A 180 10.90 5.61 -17.16
CA TRP A 180 11.46 6.54 -16.20
C TRP A 180 12.74 7.20 -16.70
N MET A 181 13.62 6.46 -17.36
CA MET A 181 14.86 6.99 -17.93
C MET A 181 14.60 8.08 -18.99
N THR A 182 13.49 8.03 -19.74
CA THR A 182 13.16 9.06 -20.74
C THR A 182 12.80 10.39 -20.08
N VAL A 183 12.08 10.37 -18.93
CA VAL A 183 11.66 11.60 -18.24
C VAL A 183 12.67 12.09 -17.21
N ALA A 184 13.48 11.20 -16.64
CA ALA A 184 14.47 11.52 -15.62
C ALA A 184 15.49 12.58 -16.10
N ARG A 185 15.78 12.61 -17.40
CA ARG A 185 16.70 13.59 -18.02
C ARG A 185 16.15 15.03 -17.98
N HIS A 186 14.83 15.18 -17.92
CA HIS A 186 14.12 16.45 -17.95
C HIS A 186 13.68 16.92 -16.56
N LEU A 187 13.75 16.02 -15.55
CA LEU A 187 13.38 16.30 -14.18
C LEU A 187 14.64 16.58 -13.36
N GLN A 188 14.88 17.85 -13.03
CA GLN A 188 15.96 18.15 -12.08
C GLN A 188 15.47 17.98 -10.65
N GLY A 189 16.14 17.07 -9.94
CA GLY A 189 15.97 16.88 -8.51
C GLY A 189 16.84 17.83 -7.72
N GLU A 190 16.37 19.02 -7.38
CA GLU A 190 17.00 19.78 -6.28
C GLU A 190 16.82 19.01 -4.98
N LYS A 191 17.88 19.03 -4.16
CA LYS A 191 17.86 18.46 -2.83
C LYS A 191 16.83 19.19 -1.97
N ALA A 192 15.94 18.46 -1.33
CA ALA A 192 15.02 19.06 -0.36
C ALA A 192 15.76 19.35 0.94
N VAL A 193 15.53 20.53 1.50
CA VAL A 193 15.98 20.84 2.86
C VAL A 193 15.05 20.13 3.83
N TYR A 194 15.60 19.29 4.70
CA TYR A 194 14.85 18.60 5.74
C TYR A 194 14.83 19.46 7.01
N GLU A 195 13.65 19.87 7.41
CA GLU A 195 13.45 20.58 8.67
C GLU A 195 12.87 19.61 9.71
N LYS A 196 13.55 19.45 10.84
CA LYS A 196 13.05 18.66 11.97
C LYS A 196 11.99 19.47 12.70
N VAL A 197 10.74 18.97 12.69
CA VAL A 197 9.64 19.57 13.44
C VAL A 197 9.28 18.69 14.63
N ALA A 198 9.05 19.32 15.80
CA ALA A 198 8.58 18.64 16.99
C ALA A 198 7.09 18.27 16.84
N LEU A 199 6.79 17.00 16.98
CA LEU A 199 5.42 16.47 16.89
C LEU A 199 4.86 16.21 18.29
N SER A 200 3.55 16.41 18.48
CA SER A 200 2.85 15.96 19.69
C SER A 200 2.89 14.42 19.77
N PRO A 201 3.48 13.82 20.83
CA PRO A 201 3.66 12.37 20.91
C PRO A 201 2.32 11.61 20.91
N SER A 202 1.36 12.01 21.73
CA SER A 202 0.08 11.30 21.88
C SER A 202 -0.74 11.32 20.59
N ARG A 203 -0.83 12.47 19.93
CA ARG A 203 -1.59 12.64 18.69
C ARG A 203 -0.99 11.88 17.53
N SER A 204 0.35 11.96 17.36
CA SER A 204 1.04 11.22 16.32
C SER A 204 0.98 9.70 16.53
N THR A 205 0.94 9.23 17.78
CA THR A 205 0.79 7.81 18.10
C THR A 205 -0.62 7.30 17.77
N LEU A 206 -1.69 8.06 18.07
CA LEU A 206 -3.05 7.66 17.69
C LEU A 206 -3.22 7.56 16.17
N LEU A 207 -2.68 8.52 15.41
CA LEU A 207 -2.70 8.50 13.94
C LEU A 207 -1.90 7.32 13.39
N LEU A 208 -0.73 7.04 13.98
CA LEU A 208 0.13 5.90 13.61
C LEU A 208 -0.59 4.57 13.86
N LEU A 209 -1.22 4.39 15.04
CA LEU A 209 -1.99 3.20 15.36
C LEU A 209 -3.17 3.03 14.39
N PHE A 210 -3.91 4.10 14.15
CA PHE A 210 -5.05 4.10 13.23
C PHE A 210 -4.64 3.68 11.80
N PHE A 211 -3.60 4.32 11.26
CA PHE A 211 -3.05 3.96 9.94
C PHE A 211 -2.52 2.53 9.93
N GLY A 212 -1.79 2.12 10.99
CA GLY A 212 -1.14 0.81 11.07
C GLY A 212 -2.14 -0.34 11.14
N ILE A 213 -3.18 -0.22 11.95
CA ILE A 213 -4.24 -1.24 12.05
C ILE A 213 -5.02 -1.33 10.74
N GLY A 214 -5.39 -0.18 10.14
CA GLY A 214 -6.10 -0.13 8.86
C GLY A 214 -5.29 -0.74 7.71
N THR A 215 -4.01 -0.41 7.61
CA THR A 215 -3.11 -1.02 6.62
C THR A 215 -2.85 -2.49 6.94
N GLY A 216 -2.91 -2.89 8.22
CA GLY A 216 -2.84 -4.28 8.67
C GLY A 216 -4.01 -5.11 8.12
N ALA A 217 -5.23 -4.56 8.08
CA ALA A 217 -6.36 -5.21 7.44
C ALA A 217 -6.10 -5.46 5.95
N TYR A 218 -5.56 -4.47 5.23
CA TYR A 218 -5.17 -4.62 3.83
C TYR A 218 -4.13 -5.73 3.64
N THR A 219 -3.04 -5.72 4.40
CA THR A 219 -1.95 -6.72 4.24
C THR A 219 -2.40 -8.13 4.60
N LEU A 220 -3.26 -8.28 5.61
CA LEU A 220 -3.88 -9.56 5.99
C LEU A 220 -4.75 -10.10 4.86
N VAL A 221 -5.66 -9.28 4.32
CA VAL A 221 -6.57 -9.67 3.24
C VAL A 221 -5.79 -9.99 1.96
N LEU A 222 -4.81 -9.16 1.61
CA LEU A 222 -3.96 -9.37 0.43
C LEU A 222 -3.25 -10.72 0.46
N ALA A 223 -2.72 -11.13 1.62
CA ALA A 223 -1.98 -12.38 1.77
C ALA A 223 -2.90 -13.60 1.92
N TRP A 224 -3.99 -13.47 2.68
CA TRP A 224 -4.71 -14.61 3.22
C TRP A 224 -6.14 -14.79 2.69
N LEU A 225 -6.69 -13.84 1.93
CA LEU A 225 -8.01 -14.02 1.31
C LEU A 225 -8.01 -15.14 0.25
N PRO A 226 -7.03 -15.22 -0.70
CA PRO A 226 -6.99 -16.34 -1.64
C PRO A 226 -6.81 -17.70 -0.96
N PRO A 227 -5.88 -17.89 0.00
CA PRO A 227 -5.78 -19.14 0.76
C PRO A 227 -7.07 -19.53 1.50
N LEU A 228 -7.83 -18.56 2.03
CA LEU A 228 -9.12 -18.81 2.66
C LEU A 228 -10.13 -19.43 1.67
N TYR A 229 -10.25 -18.84 0.47
CA TYR A 229 -11.18 -19.36 -0.55
C TYR A 229 -10.75 -20.72 -1.10
N VAL A 230 -9.44 -20.95 -1.27
CA VAL A 230 -8.92 -22.28 -1.63
C VAL A 230 -9.28 -23.32 -0.57
N GLN A 231 -9.17 -22.97 0.73
CA GLN A 231 -9.59 -23.84 1.82
C GLN A 231 -11.09 -24.10 1.82
N ALA A 232 -11.91 -23.13 1.37
CA ALA A 232 -13.34 -23.28 1.19
C ALA A 232 -13.73 -24.07 -0.09
N GLY A 233 -12.77 -24.67 -0.80
CA GLY A 233 -12.98 -25.50 -1.97
C GLY A 233 -12.92 -24.79 -3.33
N TRP A 234 -12.52 -23.53 -3.36
CA TRP A 234 -12.39 -22.77 -4.61
C TRP A 234 -11.06 -23.10 -5.31
N SER A 235 -11.04 -22.95 -6.65
CA SER A 235 -9.78 -23.03 -7.39
C SER A 235 -8.86 -21.85 -7.07
N ALA A 236 -7.54 -22.06 -7.18
CA ALA A 236 -6.55 -20.99 -7.03
C ALA A 236 -6.80 -19.83 -8.00
N ARG A 237 -7.25 -20.13 -9.24
CA ARG A 237 -7.62 -19.13 -10.25
C ARG A 237 -8.80 -18.28 -9.78
N SER A 238 -9.89 -18.90 -9.35
CA SER A 238 -11.10 -18.18 -8.89
C SER A 238 -10.80 -17.35 -7.64
N SER A 239 -9.96 -17.85 -6.72
CA SER A 239 -9.55 -17.11 -5.52
C SER A 239 -8.69 -15.89 -5.87
N GLY A 240 -7.83 -16.00 -6.90
CA GLY A 240 -7.06 -14.87 -7.43
C GLY A 240 -7.96 -13.80 -8.06
N TYR A 241 -8.99 -14.21 -8.79
CA TYR A 241 -9.98 -13.27 -9.34
C TYR A 241 -10.79 -12.56 -8.25
N MET A 242 -11.11 -13.23 -7.13
CA MET A 242 -11.76 -12.56 -6.00
C MET A 242 -10.85 -11.51 -5.35
N LEU A 243 -9.55 -11.76 -5.24
CA LEU A 243 -8.60 -10.75 -4.77
C LEU A 243 -8.47 -9.58 -5.78
N ALA A 244 -8.47 -9.86 -7.09
CA ALA A 244 -8.46 -8.82 -8.12
C ALA A 244 -9.74 -7.98 -8.08
N TRP A 245 -10.90 -8.60 -7.88
CA TRP A 245 -12.18 -7.93 -7.71
C TRP A 245 -12.20 -7.03 -6.47
N LEU A 246 -11.71 -7.54 -5.33
CA LEU A 246 -11.55 -6.75 -4.10
C LEU A 246 -10.68 -5.51 -4.38
N THR A 247 -9.54 -5.69 -5.03
CA THR A 247 -8.62 -4.57 -5.32
C THR A 247 -9.25 -3.55 -6.29
N LEU A 248 -10.08 -4.00 -7.24
CA LEU A 248 -10.84 -3.08 -8.08
C LEU A 248 -11.85 -2.25 -7.27
N THR A 249 -12.55 -2.87 -6.31
CA THR A 249 -13.45 -2.13 -5.41
C THR A 249 -12.70 -1.17 -4.49
N GLU A 250 -11.47 -1.49 -4.07
CA GLU A 250 -10.59 -0.56 -3.35
C GLU A 250 -10.29 0.70 -4.18
N VAL A 251 -10.00 0.54 -5.46
CA VAL A 251 -9.75 1.66 -6.39
C VAL A 251 -10.98 2.56 -6.47
N VAL A 252 -12.16 1.98 -6.72
CA VAL A 252 -13.42 2.72 -6.82
C VAL A 252 -13.72 3.47 -5.52
N ALA A 253 -13.54 2.82 -4.38
CA ALA A 253 -13.75 3.44 -3.07
C ALA A 253 -12.77 4.58 -2.79
N GLY A 254 -11.49 4.43 -3.16
CA GLY A 254 -10.48 5.49 -3.05
C GLY A 254 -10.84 6.72 -3.89
N PHE A 255 -11.31 6.53 -5.12
CA PHE A 255 -11.82 7.63 -5.94
C PHE A 255 -13.07 8.28 -5.36
N ALA A 256 -14.01 7.48 -4.83
CA ALA A 256 -15.21 8.01 -4.17
C ALA A 256 -14.84 8.90 -2.97
N VAL A 257 -13.85 8.50 -2.17
CA VAL A 257 -13.32 9.37 -1.10
C VAL A 257 -12.79 10.67 -1.68
N SER A 258 -11.95 10.62 -2.70
CA SER A 258 -11.36 11.81 -3.32
C SER A 258 -12.45 12.78 -3.86
N ALA A 259 -13.51 12.24 -4.43
CA ALA A 259 -14.61 13.03 -4.97
C ALA A 259 -15.57 13.60 -3.92
N LEU A 260 -15.76 12.89 -2.81
CA LEU A 260 -16.83 13.20 -1.84
C LEU A 260 -16.34 13.80 -0.53
N ILE A 261 -15.05 13.68 -0.20
CA ILE A 261 -14.53 14.06 1.13
C ILE A 261 -14.74 15.53 1.48
N HIS A 262 -14.80 16.41 0.49
CA HIS A 262 -15.07 17.82 0.70
C HIS A 262 -16.46 18.09 1.29
N LYS A 263 -17.42 17.18 1.10
CA LYS A 263 -18.79 17.26 1.65
C LYS A 263 -18.86 16.89 3.13
N PHE A 264 -17.79 16.31 3.67
CA PHE A 264 -17.74 15.85 5.06
C PHE A 264 -16.68 16.63 5.85
N PRO A 265 -16.99 17.84 6.37
CA PRO A 265 -16.05 18.59 7.23
C PRO A 265 -15.66 17.82 8.49
N ASP A 266 -16.60 17.07 9.05
CA ASP A 266 -16.32 16.11 10.13
C ASP A 266 -15.91 14.77 9.56
N ARG A 267 -14.60 14.48 9.63
CA ARG A 267 -14.01 13.24 9.11
C ARG A 267 -14.45 11.98 9.86
N ARG A 268 -15.04 12.12 11.05
CA ARG A 268 -15.49 10.97 11.87
C ARG A 268 -16.62 10.21 11.18
N VAL A 269 -17.53 10.90 10.52
CA VAL A 269 -18.68 10.27 9.85
C VAL A 269 -18.22 9.30 8.75
N PRO A 270 -17.45 9.70 7.72
CA PRO A 270 -16.97 8.77 6.70
C PRO A 270 -16.02 7.71 7.28
N LEU A 271 -15.19 8.05 8.27
CA LEU A 271 -14.30 7.06 8.91
C LEU A 271 -15.10 5.93 9.58
N ILE A 272 -16.10 6.26 10.41
CA ILE A 272 -16.91 5.26 11.09
C ILE A 272 -17.70 4.44 10.08
N ALA A 273 -18.26 5.05 9.04
CA ALA A 273 -19.01 4.35 8.00
C ALA A 273 -18.14 3.28 7.31
N VAL A 274 -16.91 3.63 6.87
CA VAL A 274 -16.03 2.66 6.20
C VAL A 274 -15.49 1.61 7.15
N LEU A 275 -15.27 1.93 8.42
CA LEU A 275 -14.87 0.96 9.44
C LEU A 275 -15.98 -0.07 9.73
N LEU A 276 -17.25 0.36 9.72
CA LEU A 276 -18.38 -0.55 9.87
C LEU A 276 -18.51 -1.49 8.65
N LEU A 277 -18.28 -0.97 7.43
CA LEU A 277 -18.24 -1.82 6.22
C LEU A 277 -17.10 -2.84 6.29
N LEU A 278 -15.90 -2.41 6.70
CA LEU A 278 -14.75 -3.28 6.90
C LEU A 278 -15.05 -4.36 7.95
N LEU A 279 -15.63 -3.97 9.08
CA LEU A 279 -16.02 -4.92 10.14
C LEU A 279 -17.06 -5.93 9.64
N ALA A 280 -18.08 -5.48 8.93
CA ALA A 280 -19.07 -6.37 8.32
C ALA A 280 -18.44 -7.35 7.33
N GLY A 281 -17.49 -6.90 6.51
CA GLY A 281 -16.71 -7.75 5.61
C GLY A 281 -15.90 -8.81 6.36
N LEU A 282 -15.20 -8.44 7.44
CA LEU A 282 -14.45 -9.39 8.28
C LEU A 282 -15.38 -10.39 8.98
N MET A 283 -16.52 -9.94 9.51
CA MET A 283 -17.52 -10.81 10.12
C MET A 283 -18.07 -11.83 9.10
N SER A 284 -18.29 -11.41 7.86
CA SER A 284 -18.75 -12.34 6.81
C SER A 284 -17.71 -13.45 6.52
N LEU A 285 -16.41 -13.16 6.59
CA LEU A 285 -15.36 -14.19 6.46
C LEU A 285 -15.32 -15.16 7.65
N ILE A 286 -15.74 -14.72 8.83
CA ILE A 286 -15.74 -15.54 10.05
C ILE A 286 -16.96 -16.47 10.08
N PHE A 287 -18.16 -15.91 9.83
CA PHE A 287 -19.41 -16.64 10.02
C PHE A 287 -19.91 -17.38 8.76
N ALA A 288 -19.52 -16.91 7.58
CA ALA A 288 -19.99 -17.44 6.32
C ALA A 288 -18.85 -17.53 5.26
N PRO A 289 -17.72 -18.19 5.58
CA PRO A 289 -16.57 -18.26 4.67
C PRO A 289 -16.99 -18.94 3.35
N GLY A 290 -16.86 -18.22 2.24
CA GLY A 290 -17.19 -18.74 0.91
C GLY A 290 -18.68 -18.77 0.53
N SER A 291 -19.61 -18.45 1.44
CA SER A 291 -21.06 -18.45 1.12
C SER A 291 -21.50 -17.20 0.36
N MET A 292 -20.88 -16.06 0.65
CA MET A 292 -21.19 -14.77 0.01
C MET A 292 -19.91 -14.05 -0.47
N PRO A 293 -19.08 -14.66 -1.31
CA PRO A 293 -17.73 -14.17 -1.60
C PRO A 293 -17.73 -12.79 -2.25
N VAL A 294 -18.67 -12.51 -3.15
CA VAL A 294 -18.80 -11.20 -3.82
C VAL A 294 -19.17 -10.09 -2.84
N ILE A 295 -20.11 -10.36 -1.92
CA ILE A 295 -20.52 -9.38 -0.91
C ILE A 295 -19.39 -9.15 0.09
N SER A 296 -18.74 -10.22 0.56
CA SER A 296 -17.61 -10.14 1.48
C SER A 296 -16.45 -9.32 0.89
N THR A 297 -16.09 -9.60 -0.36
CA THR A 297 -15.02 -8.85 -1.05
C THR A 297 -15.41 -7.40 -1.36
N LEU A 298 -16.68 -7.13 -1.66
CA LEU A 298 -17.17 -5.77 -1.85
C LEU A 298 -17.07 -4.95 -0.55
N LEU A 299 -17.55 -5.50 0.57
CA LEU A 299 -17.51 -4.84 1.87
C LEU A 299 -16.04 -4.58 2.32
N LEU A 300 -15.18 -5.57 2.17
CA LEU A 300 -13.75 -5.45 2.47
C LEU A 300 -13.07 -4.44 1.56
N GLY A 301 -13.32 -4.52 0.25
CA GLY A 301 -12.68 -3.64 -0.73
C GLY A 301 -13.09 -2.18 -0.55
N VAL A 302 -14.38 -1.90 -0.32
CA VAL A 302 -14.86 -0.54 -0.03
C VAL A 302 -14.29 -0.05 1.32
N GLY A 303 -14.32 -0.89 2.35
CA GLY A 303 -13.80 -0.55 3.67
C GLY A 303 -12.30 -0.22 3.61
N ILE A 304 -11.48 -1.11 3.07
CA ILE A 304 -10.02 -0.94 2.99
C ILE A 304 -9.65 0.21 2.04
N GLY A 305 -10.26 0.24 0.85
CA GLY A 305 -9.91 1.19 -0.20
C GLY A 305 -10.25 2.63 0.15
N ALA A 306 -11.34 2.87 0.88
CA ALA A 306 -11.69 4.19 1.39
C ALA A 306 -10.87 4.56 2.63
N LEU A 307 -10.55 3.59 3.49
CA LEU A 307 -9.86 3.84 4.75
C LEU A 307 -8.44 4.37 4.55
N PHE A 308 -7.72 3.87 3.54
CA PHE A 308 -6.35 4.28 3.27
C PHE A 308 -6.23 5.79 2.97
N PRO A 309 -6.92 6.37 1.96
CA PRO A 309 -6.86 7.81 1.72
C PRO A 309 -7.44 8.62 2.88
N LEU A 310 -8.51 8.16 3.54
CA LEU A 310 -9.08 8.85 4.70
C LEU A 310 -8.08 8.98 5.85
N SER A 311 -7.31 7.93 6.14
CA SER A 311 -6.29 7.97 7.21
C SER A 311 -5.18 8.97 6.92
N LEU A 312 -4.80 9.11 5.65
CA LEU A 312 -3.81 10.10 5.21
C LEU A 312 -4.38 11.52 5.28
N ILE A 313 -5.63 11.73 4.84
CA ILE A 313 -6.31 13.03 4.92
C ILE A 313 -6.40 13.48 6.37
N VAL A 314 -6.84 12.61 7.28
CA VAL A 314 -6.90 12.93 8.71
C VAL A 314 -5.51 13.25 9.27
N THR A 315 -4.48 12.56 8.83
CA THR A 315 -3.10 12.87 9.22
C THR A 315 -2.70 14.27 8.77
N PHE A 316 -3.02 14.66 7.53
CA PHE A 316 -2.77 16.02 7.03
C PHE A 316 -3.60 17.08 7.76
N ASP A 317 -4.87 16.81 8.07
CA ASP A 317 -5.76 17.74 8.79
C ASP A 317 -5.22 18.06 10.20
N HIS A 318 -4.35 17.21 10.78
CA HIS A 318 -3.71 17.42 12.08
C HIS A 318 -2.38 18.16 12.02
N ALA A 319 -1.84 18.46 10.84
CA ALA A 319 -0.60 19.20 10.64
C ALA A 319 -0.91 20.70 10.41
N ARG A 320 -0.13 21.58 11.03
CA ARG A 320 -0.29 23.04 10.93
C ARG A 320 0.54 23.68 9.84
N THR A 321 1.68 23.04 9.51
CA THR A 321 2.61 23.52 8.48
C THR A 321 2.96 22.41 7.50
N PRO A 322 3.41 22.73 6.27
CA PRO A 322 3.87 21.72 5.32
C PRO A 322 5.01 20.85 5.85
N ALA A 323 5.94 21.41 6.63
CA ALA A 323 7.05 20.71 7.24
C ALA A 323 6.56 19.72 8.32
N GLU A 324 5.60 20.14 9.16
CA GLU A 324 4.93 19.27 10.13
C GLU A 324 4.19 18.14 9.44
N ALA A 325 3.46 18.42 8.34
CA ALA A 325 2.76 17.42 7.56
C ALA A 325 3.71 16.33 7.02
N GLY A 326 4.84 16.72 6.46
CA GLY A 326 5.86 15.79 5.97
C GLY A 326 6.44 14.90 7.07
N THR A 327 6.79 15.49 8.22
CA THR A 327 7.36 14.77 9.36
C THR A 327 6.32 13.83 9.99
N LEU A 328 5.08 14.30 10.16
CA LEU A 328 3.97 13.51 10.72
C LEU A 328 3.64 12.34 9.80
N MET A 329 3.56 12.56 8.49
CA MET A 329 3.30 11.52 7.50
C MET A 329 4.38 10.44 7.49
N SER A 330 5.66 10.83 7.50
CA SER A 330 6.79 9.89 7.60
C SER A 330 6.70 9.01 8.85
N ARG A 331 6.36 9.60 10.01
CA ARG A 331 6.18 8.86 11.27
C ARG A 331 4.96 7.94 11.25
N VAL A 332 3.83 8.43 10.76
CA VAL A 332 2.57 7.68 10.69
C VAL A 332 2.69 6.50 9.73
N GLN A 333 3.19 6.73 8.52
CA GLN A 333 3.38 5.65 7.55
C GLN A 333 4.49 4.70 7.97
N GLY A 334 5.64 5.23 8.43
CA GLY A 334 6.77 4.41 8.83
C GLY A 334 6.43 3.47 9.98
N GLY A 335 5.95 4.00 11.10
CA GLY A 335 5.53 3.19 12.24
C GLY A 335 4.28 2.36 11.96
N GLY A 336 3.35 2.90 11.18
CA GLY A 336 2.12 2.18 10.80
C GLY A 336 2.39 0.96 9.91
N TYR A 337 3.31 1.03 8.94
CA TYR A 337 3.72 -0.14 8.18
C TYR A 337 4.39 -1.22 9.05
N MET A 338 5.12 -0.84 10.11
CA MET A 338 5.65 -1.81 11.08
C MET A 338 4.52 -2.58 11.78
N ILE A 339 3.46 -1.89 12.21
CA ILE A 339 2.27 -2.52 12.78
C ILE A 339 1.56 -3.39 11.75
N ALA A 340 1.35 -2.86 10.54
CA ALA A 340 0.65 -3.56 9.47
C ALA A 340 1.34 -4.88 9.07
N ALA A 341 2.66 -4.92 9.13
CA ALA A 341 3.46 -6.10 8.81
C ALA A 341 3.23 -7.26 9.78
N LEU A 342 2.76 -6.99 11.00
CA LEU A 342 2.49 -8.04 12.00
C LEU A 342 1.26 -8.87 11.62
N MET A 343 0.26 -8.31 10.93
CA MET A 343 -1.01 -9.00 10.66
C MET A 343 -0.85 -10.25 9.80
N PRO A 344 -0.19 -10.23 8.61
CA PRO A 344 0.02 -11.44 7.84
C PRO A 344 0.91 -12.46 8.57
N LEU A 345 1.88 -12.01 9.36
CA LEU A 345 2.74 -12.90 10.17
C LEU A 345 1.93 -13.62 11.25
N LEU A 346 1.12 -12.90 12.01
CA LEU A 346 0.22 -13.49 13.02
C LEU A 346 -0.72 -14.51 12.38
N ALA A 347 -1.29 -14.20 11.22
CA ALA A 347 -2.15 -15.15 10.51
C ALA A 347 -1.39 -16.41 10.08
N GLY A 348 -0.13 -16.30 9.67
CA GLY A 348 0.72 -17.45 9.33
C GLY A 348 1.00 -18.34 10.53
N ILE A 349 1.36 -17.75 11.67
CA ILE A 349 1.61 -18.48 12.93
C ILE A 349 0.33 -19.20 13.39
N VAL A 350 -0.80 -18.48 13.35
CA VAL A 350 -2.11 -19.07 13.69
C VAL A 350 -2.45 -20.23 12.75
N ARG A 351 -2.20 -20.06 11.45
CA ARG A 351 -2.46 -21.09 10.45
C ARG A 351 -1.64 -22.35 10.65
N ASP A 352 -0.36 -22.21 10.99
CA ASP A 352 0.53 -23.35 11.27
C ASP A 352 0.09 -24.11 12.55
N SER A 353 -0.49 -23.41 13.54
CA SER A 353 -0.90 -24.00 14.81
C SER A 353 -2.31 -24.59 14.81
N THR A 354 -3.28 -23.96 14.10
CA THR A 354 -4.71 -24.30 14.20
C THR A 354 -5.35 -24.76 12.89
N VAL A 355 -4.62 -24.69 11.78
CA VAL A 355 -5.12 -24.95 10.41
C VAL A 355 -6.29 -24.00 10.02
N SER A 356 -6.65 -23.03 10.84
CA SER A 356 -7.74 -22.09 10.65
C SER A 356 -7.27 -20.65 10.69
N LEU A 357 -7.87 -19.80 9.87
CA LEU A 357 -7.60 -18.36 9.87
C LEU A 357 -8.60 -17.56 10.73
N THR A 358 -9.60 -18.21 11.32
CA THR A 358 -10.68 -17.55 12.06
C THR A 358 -10.14 -16.62 13.16
N SER A 359 -9.13 -17.10 13.93
CA SER A 359 -8.52 -16.29 14.99
C SER A 359 -7.83 -15.03 14.45
N ALA A 360 -7.19 -15.10 13.26
CA ALA A 360 -6.57 -13.93 12.64
C ALA A 360 -7.63 -12.88 12.21
N TRP A 361 -8.76 -13.34 11.66
CA TRP A 361 -9.87 -12.46 11.32
C TRP A 361 -10.53 -11.85 12.56
N LEU A 362 -10.66 -12.61 13.67
CA LEU A 362 -11.15 -12.09 14.96
C LEU A 362 -10.24 -11.01 15.55
N VAL A 363 -8.92 -11.25 15.56
CA VAL A 363 -7.93 -10.25 16.02
C VAL A 363 -8.02 -8.98 15.19
N MET A 364 -8.15 -9.12 13.86
CA MET A 364 -8.30 -7.97 12.98
C MET A 364 -9.61 -7.22 13.24
N SER A 365 -10.70 -7.94 13.46
CA SER A 365 -12.01 -7.35 13.80
C SER A 365 -11.96 -6.58 15.10
N ALA A 366 -11.30 -7.11 16.13
CA ALA A 366 -11.04 -6.37 17.37
C ALA A 366 -10.22 -5.10 17.12
N GLY A 367 -9.21 -5.17 16.24
CA GLY A 367 -8.45 -4.00 15.79
C GLY A 367 -9.33 -2.94 15.13
N VAL A 368 -10.28 -3.34 14.27
CA VAL A 368 -11.23 -2.40 13.63
C VAL A 368 -12.15 -1.75 14.68
N VAL A 369 -12.61 -2.50 15.69
CA VAL A 369 -13.39 -1.92 16.80
C VAL A 369 -12.55 -0.87 17.54
N VAL A 370 -11.29 -1.15 17.85
CA VAL A 370 -10.37 -0.14 18.44
C VAL A 370 -10.24 1.08 17.54
N MET A 371 -10.16 0.90 16.21
CA MET A 371 -10.11 2.03 15.27
C MET A 371 -11.38 2.88 15.30
N ILE A 372 -12.56 2.29 15.49
CA ILE A 372 -13.82 3.04 15.65
C ILE A 372 -13.73 3.96 16.88
N PHE A 373 -13.23 3.45 18.01
CA PHE A 373 -13.01 4.26 19.21
C PHE A 373 -11.94 5.36 18.98
N ILE A 374 -10.86 5.07 18.27
CA ILE A 374 -9.85 6.08 17.92
C ILE A 374 -10.48 7.15 17.01
N ALA A 375 -11.27 6.77 16.01
CA ALA A 375 -11.91 7.69 15.07
C ALA A 375 -12.82 8.73 15.76
N THR A 376 -13.51 8.36 16.85
CA THR A 376 -14.33 9.31 17.61
C THR A 376 -13.53 10.47 18.23
N ASN A 377 -12.21 10.29 18.43
CA ASN A 377 -11.30 11.30 18.96
C ASN A 377 -10.75 12.26 17.91
N PHE A 378 -10.95 12.01 16.62
CA PHE A 378 -10.52 12.90 15.54
C PHE A 378 -11.51 14.05 15.35
N LYS A 379 -11.53 14.99 16.32
CA LYS A 379 -12.39 16.18 16.27
C LYS A 379 -12.05 17.04 15.04
N PRO A 380 -13.06 17.69 14.40
CA PRO A 380 -12.80 18.64 13.34
C PRO A 380 -11.80 19.70 13.80
N VAL A 381 -10.76 19.93 13.00
CA VAL A 381 -9.87 21.07 13.23
C VAL A 381 -10.62 22.31 12.76
N VAL A 382 -11.17 23.06 13.69
CA VAL A 382 -11.75 24.37 13.37
C VAL A 382 -10.63 25.25 12.83
N ALA A 383 -10.68 25.58 11.55
CA ALA A 383 -9.77 26.55 10.96
C ALA A 383 -9.95 27.85 11.74
N LYS A 384 -8.92 28.29 12.49
CA LYS A 384 -8.93 29.64 13.06
C LYS A 384 -9.06 30.61 11.89
N PRO A 385 -9.97 31.59 11.96
CA PRO A 385 -10.05 32.64 10.96
C PRO A 385 -8.65 33.24 10.81
N GLN A 386 -8.15 33.33 9.58
CA GLN A 386 -6.99 34.17 9.29
C GLN A 386 -7.40 35.58 9.76
N VAL A 387 -6.76 36.07 10.82
CA VAL A 387 -6.82 37.46 11.17
C VAL A 387 -6.21 38.20 10.01
N SER A 388 -7.06 38.86 9.22
CA SER A 388 -6.63 39.78 8.17
C SER A 388 -5.78 40.85 8.83
N LEU A 389 -4.51 40.88 8.54
CA LEU A 389 -3.57 41.97 8.93
C LEU A 389 -3.80 43.25 8.09
N ASP A 390 -5.02 43.45 7.59
CA ASP A 390 -5.38 44.61 6.77
C ASP A 390 -6.30 45.55 7.57
N ALA A 391 -5.82 45.96 8.76
CA ALA A 391 -6.49 47.07 9.47
C ALA A 391 -5.46 47.76 10.36
N GLU A 392 -4.45 48.37 9.76
CA GLU A 392 -3.71 49.53 10.28
C GLU A 392 -2.79 50.07 9.18
N CYS A 393 -3.35 50.98 8.35
CA CYS A 393 -2.65 52.07 7.67
C CYS A 393 -3.63 53.24 7.53
#